data_97482c04f6755ecb1aa5d0a2f7fd5e69
#
_entry.id   97482c04f6755ecb1aa5d0a2f7fd5e69
#
_cell.length_a   1.000
_cell.length_b   1.000
_cell.length_c   1.000
_cell.angle_alpha   90.00
_cell.angle_beta   90.00
_cell.angle_gamma   90.00
#
_symmetry.space_group_name_H-M   'P 1'
#
loop_
_entity.id
_entity.type
_entity.pdbx_description
1 polymer ?
#
loop_
_entity_poly.entity_id
_entity_poly.type
_entity_poly.pdbx_seq_one_letter_code
_entity_poly.pdbx_strand_id
1 'polypeptide(L)'
;MTLQRLLTTCACLIALAAPALAHGPNQPPHQLYKVGDLTLESGEVIKDFSISYVTHGTLNARKSNAILMVTAISGNHHRLDFLIGPGKALDTDKYFIICTDAIGNGLTTSPSNSTAQPHMRFPKFVIRDMVTSQKKLMEHLGIDHVVAVIGPSMGGMQTLQWGVSYPDFMDSLVAIVPLARTPAWTVTVLEATRKAIMLDPAWHDGDYTSPPEQGIRLWRDILNFLAARSPEVSRDQFPNQLDILPYLQAQETGLIKAFDANDWIYQSWAYDKHDVGTTPGMNGDTIKALRAIKAKTLVMTGTKDLLNPEWEPQDAARFIRDVRVVTISPGTVTGHASAGGAFPADVDFLNREISGFLDLVTDRGQKLN
;
A
#
# COMPACT_ATOMS: atom_id res chain seq x y z
N MET A 1 -46.86 -13.00 -53.09
CA MET A 1 -46.79 -12.40 -51.75
C MET A 1 -45.84 -13.27 -50.91
N THR A 2 -44.61 -12.83 -50.83
CA THR A 2 -43.52 -13.57 -50.22
C THR A 2 -43.39 -13.14 -48.76
N LEU A 3 -43.52 -14.10 -47.84
CA LEU A 3 -43.36 -13.93 -46.39
C LEU A 3 -41.86 -14.05 -46.05
N GLN A 4 -41.25 -12.91 -45.77
CA GLN A 4 -39.85 -12.85 -45.38
C GLN A 4 -39.75 -13.14 -43.85
N ARG A 5 -39.17 -14.28 -43.51
CA ARG A 5 -38.87 -14.66 -42.12
C ARG A 5 -37.68 -13.84 -41.64
N LEU A 6 -37.90 -12.95 -40.67
CA LEU A 6 -36.83 -12.34 -39.86
C LEU A 6 -36.31 -13.39 -38.86
N LEU A 7 -35.10 -13.86 -39.08
CA LEU A 7 -34.32 -14.55 -38.08
C LEU A 7 -33.67 -13.52 -37.17
N THR A 8 -34.22 -13.36 -35.97
CA THR A 8 -33.58 -12.56 -34.91
C THR A 8 -32.53 -13.43 -34.23
N THR A 9 -31.29 -13.24 -34.62
CA THR A 9 -30.14 -13.84 -33.92
C THR A 9 -29.95 -13.12 -32.58
N CYS A 10 -30.32 -13.77 -31.50
CA CYS A 10 -30.03 -13.32 -30.14
C CYS A 10 -28.53 -13.52 -29.89
N ALA A 11 -27.72 -12.52 -30.14
CA ALA A 11 -26.33 -12.49 -29.72
C ALA A 11 -26.32 -12.28 -28.19
N CYS A 12 -26.11 -13.36 -27.44
CA CYS A 12 -25.70 -13.27 -26.04
C CYS A 12 -24.34 -12.54 -25.97
N LEU A 13 -24.39 -11.24 -25.77
CA LEU A 13 -23.27 -10.49 -25.29
C LEU A 13 -22.96 -10.99 -23.86
N ILE A 14 -22.01 -11.90 -23.75
CA ILE A 14 -21.32 -12.14 -22.49
C ILE A 14 -20.56 -10.82 -22.23
N ALA A 15 -21.14 -9.96 -21.42
CA ALA A 15 -20.44 -8.85 -20.82
C ALA A 15 -19.38 -9.48 -19.91
N LEU A 16 -18.17 -9.67 -20.45
CA LEU A 16 -16.96 -9.78 -19.63
C LEU A 16 -16.98 -8.50 -18.80
N ALA A 17 -17.24 -8.64 -17.48
CA ALA A 17 -17.04 -7.56 -16.54
C ALA A 17 -15.57 -7.14 -16.70
N ALA A 18 -15.37 -6.04 -17.41
CA ALA A 18 -14.04 -5.43 -17.46
C ALA A 18 -13.66 -5.10 -16.01
N PRO A 19 -12.48 -5.52 -15.53
CA PRO A 19 -12.01 -5.08 -14.24
C PRO A 19 -12.12 -3.56 -14.21
N ALA A 20 -12.70 -3.01 -13.14
CA ALA A 20 -12.80 -1.56 -12.97
C ALA A 20 -11.44 -0.98 -13.35
N LEU A 21 -11.42 -0.05 -14.31
CA LEU A 21 -10.19 0.47 -14.90
C LEU A 21 -9.35 1.07 -13.77
N ALA A 22 -8.37 0.32 -13.28
CA ALA A 22 -7.40 0.79 -12.28
C ALA A 22 -6.50 1.88 -12.89
N HIS A 23 -6.65 2.14 -14.19
CA HIS A 23 -5.80 3.03 -14.98
C HIS A 23 -6.60 4.13 -15.68
N GLY A 24 -6.08 5.36 -15.62
CA GLY A 24 -6.50 6.44 -16.49
C GLY A 24 -5.94 6.27 -17.93
N PRO A 25 -6.43 7.06 -18.91
CA PRO A 25 -6.08 6.91 -20.32
C PRO A 25 -4.59 6.98 -20.63
N ASN A 26 -3.79 7.60 -19.78
CA ASN A 26 -2.35 7.83 -19.97
C ASN A 26 -1.47 7.07 -18.97
N GLN A 27 -2.05 6.15 -18.19
CA GLN A 27 -1.31 5.34 -17.24
C GLN A 27 -0.92 4.00 -17.89
N PRO A 28 0.29 3.45 -17.61
CA PRO A 28 0.68 2.16 -18.14
C PRO A 28 -0.23 1.05 -17.61
N PRO A 29 -0.62 0.08 -18.44
CA PRO A 29 -1.41 -1.06 -17.98
C PRO A 29 -0.61 -1.89 -16.98
N HIS A 30 -1.27 -2.42 -15.96
CA HIS A 30 -0.62 -3.34 -15.04
C HIS A 30 -0.30 -4.68 -15.71
N GLN A 31 0.76 -5.30 -15.23
CA GLN A 31 1.22 -6.62 -15.62
C GLN A 31 0.94 -7.61 -14.49
N LEU A 32 0.79 -8.88 -14.83
CA LEU A 32 0.64 -9.97 -13.87
C LEU A 32 1.80 -10.94 -14.01
N TYR A 33 2.54 -11.12 -12.93
CA TYR A 33 3.50 -12.22 -12.82
C TYR A 33 2.83 -13.39 -12.11
N LYS A 34 2.66 -14.51 -12.81
CA LYS A 34 2.11 -15.77 -12.27
C LYS A 34 3.21 -16.49 -11.49
N VAL A 35 3.11 -16.49 -10.18
CA VAL A 35 4.04 -17.20 -9.29
C VAL A 35 3.68 -18.67 -9.16
N GLY A 36 2.40 -19.02 -9.31
CA GLY A 36 1.85 -20.32 -8.96
C GLY A 36 1.47 -20.39 -7.49
N ASP A 37 1.64 -21.51 -6.83
CA ASP A 37 1.33 -21.67 -5.41
C ASP A 37 2.31 -20.86 -4.53
N LEU A 38 1.79 -19.99 -3.69
CA LEU A 38 2.60 -19.19 -2.74
C LEU A 38 2.42 -19.78 -1.33
N THR A 39 3.47 -20.38 -0.78
CA THR A 39 3.50 -20.82 0.62
C THR A 39 3.71 -19.60 1.51
N LEU A 40 2.83 -19.42 2.49
CA LEU A 40 2.85 -18.36 3.50
C LEU A 40 3.69 -18.80 4.71
N GLU A 41 4.04 -17.86 5.59
CA GLU A 41 4.72 -18.13 6.84
C GLU A 41 3.96 -19.07 7.77
N SER A 42 2.63 -19.04 7.72
CA SER A 42 1.77 -19.93 8.47
C SER A 42 1.88 -21.40 8.02
N GLY A 43 2.46 -21.64 6.84
CA GLY A 43 2.45 -22.93 6.16
C GLY A 43 1.21 -23.13 5.27
N GLU A 44 0.21 -22.24 5.34
CA GLU A 44 -0.89 -22.23 4.37
C GLU A 44 -0.40 -21.83 2.99
N VAL A 45 -1.19 -22.12 1.96
CA VAL A 45 -0.80 -21.88 0.56
C VAL A 45 -1.88 -21.06 -0.13
N ILE A 46 -1.51 -19.90 -0.69
CA ILE A 46 -2.36 -19.22 -1.67
C ILE A 46 -2.18 -19.92 -3.02
N LYS A 47 -3.27 -20.49 -3.52
CA LYS A 47 -3.29 -21.19 -4.80
C LYS A 47 -3.32 -20.24 -5.98
N ASP A 48 -2.65 -20.59 -7.09
CA ASP A 48 -2.64 -19.85 -8.34
C ASP A 48 -2.28 -18.36 -8.15
N PHE A 49 -1.34 -18.08 -7.25
CA PHE A 49 -0.95 -16.72 -6.88
C PHE A 49 -0.32 -15.97 -8.05
N SER A 50 -0.79 -14.77 -8.27
CA SER A 50 -0.22 -13.81 -9.22
C SER A 50 -0.04 -12.46 -8.54
N ILE A 51 1.09 -11.79 -8.78
CA ILE A 51 1.35 -10.42 -8.32
C ILE A 51 1.15 -9.43 -9.46
N SER A 52 0.37 -8.39 -9.20
CA SER A 52 0.14 -7.26 -10.09
C SER A 52 1.20 -6.19 -9.88
N TYR A 53 1.67 -5.57 -10.97
CA TYR A 53 2.63 -4.48 -10.92
C TYR A 53 2.60 -3.63 -12.18
N VAL A 54 3.12 -2.40 -12.10
CA VAL A 54 3.45 -1.55 -13.25
C VAL A 54 4.91 -1.13 -13.17
N THR A 55 5.47 -0.71 -14.32
CA THR A 55 6.84 -0.20 -14.38
C THR A 55 6.87 1.17 -15.07
N HIS A 56 7.75 2.05 -14.58
CA HIS A 56 8.01 3.37 -15.16
C HIS A 56 9.51 3.56 -15.41
N GLY A 57 9.87 4.34 -16.42
CA GLY A 57 11.26 4.57 -16.80
C GLY A 57 11.89 3.38 -17.53
N THR A 58 13.22 3.35 -17.60
CA THR A 58 13.98 2.34 -18.35
C THR A 58 15.02 1.68 -17.47
N LEU A 59 14.99 0.35 -17.38
CA LEU A 59 16.00 -0.44 -16.68
C LEU A 59 17.32 -0.39 -17.47
N ASN A 60 18.39 0.05 -16.80
CA ASN A 60 19.71 0.09 -17.46
C ASN A 60 20.31 -1.32 -17.62
N ALA A 61 21.32 -1.45 -18.49
CA ALA A 61 21.93 -2.74 -18.82
C ALA A 61 22.54 -3.46 -17.59
N ARG A 62 22.99 -2.70 -16.58
CA ARG A 62 23.53 -3.25 -15.32
C ARG A 62 22.45 -3.55 -14.27
N LYS A 63 21.21 -3.20 -14.56
CA LYS A 63 20.06 -3.30 -13.64
C LYS A 63 20.30 -2.60 -12.28
N SER A 64 21.10 -1.55 -12.29
CA SER A 64 21.54 -0.85 -11.07
C SER A 64 20.74 0.41 -10.73
N ASN A 65 19.65 0.70 -11.48
CA ASN A 65 18.82 1.89 -11.29
C ASN A 65 17.35 1.54 -10.91
N ALA A 66 17.12 0.34 -10.41
CA ALA A 66 15.79 -0.09 -10.03
C ALA A 66 15.37 0.50 -8.65
N ILE A 67 14.11 0.91 -8.54
CA ILE A 67 13.44 1.29 -7.28
C ILE A 67 12.17 0.45 -7.16
N LEU A 68 11.95 -0.14 -5.99
CA LEU A 68 10.73 -0.85 -5.67
C LEU A 68 9.78 0.06 -4.87
N MET A 69 8.60 0.34 -5.40
CA MET A 69 7.52 1.02 -4.70
C MET A 69 6.48 0.00 -4.25
N VAL A 70 6.14 0.03 -2.96
CA VAL A 70 5.18 -0.86 -2.32
C VAL A 70 3.98 -0.06 -1.79
N THR A 71 2.77 -0.63 -1.85
CA THR A 71 1.52 0.11 -1.65
C THR A 71 1.05 0.17 -0.20
N ALA A 72 0.25 1.20 0.11
CA ALA A 72 -0.51 1.31 1.36
C ALA A 72 -1.65 0.28 1.42
N ILE A 73 -2.25 0.13 2.61
CA ILE A 73 -3.50 -0.63 2.79
C ILE A 73 -4.58 -0.09 1.85
N SER A 74 -5.34 -0.96 1.19
CA SER A 74 -6.32 -0.62 0.15
C SER A 74 -5.78 0.20 -1.03
N GLY A 75 -4.47 0.44 -1.07
CA GLY A 75 -3.83 1.15 -2.17
C GLY A 75 -3.49 0.23 -3.33
N ASN A 76 -3.22 0.83 -4.48
CA ASN A 76 -2.71 0.15 -5.65
C ASN A 76 -1.41 0.82 -6.15
N HIS A 77 -0.84 0.29 -7.22
CA HIS A 77 0.40 0.77 -7.83
C HIS A 77 0.41 2.26 -8.23
N HIS A 78 -0.75 2.94 -8.25
CA HIS A 78 -0.87 4.39 -8.49
C HIS A 78 -0.74 5.24 -7.22
N ARG A 79 -0.56 4.61 -6.05
CA ARG A 79 -0.58 5.29 -4.74
C ARG A 79 0.40 6.45 -4.63
N LEU A 80 1.53 6.39 -5.32
CA LEU A 80 2.58 7.40 -5.30
C LEU A 80 2.85 8.05 -6.68
N ASP A 81 1.90 8.01 -7.62
CA ASP A 81 2.06 8.62 -8.96
C ASP A 81 2.47 10.09 -8.90
N PHE A 82 2.09 10.81 -7.86
CA PHE A 82 2.48 12.19 -7.64
C PHE A 82 4.00 12.36 -7.41
N LEU A 83 4.71 11.28 -7.05
CA LEU A 83 6.17 11.25 -6.90
C LEU A 83 6.89 10.73 -8.16
N ILE A 84 6.18 10.13 -9.13
CA ILE A 84 6.75 9.44 -10.29
C ILE A 84 6.69 10.32 -11.54
N GLY A 85 7.79 10.44 -12.23
CA GLY A 85 7.88 11.18 -13.52
C GLY A 85 9.17 11.97 -13.67
N PRO A 86 9.44 12.53 -14.86
CA PRO A 86 10.62 13.36 -15.11
C PRO A 86 10.73 14.51 -14.11
N GLY A 87 11.88 14.64 -13.46
CA GLY A 87 12.19 15.70 -12.49
C GLY A 87 11.47 15.58 -11.13
N LYS A 88 10.67 14.55 -10.90
CA LYS A 88 10.08 14.24 -9.60
C LYS A 88 11.02 13.41 -8.73
N ALA A 89 10.61 13.10 -7.50
CA ALA A 89 11.42 12.32 -6.57
C ALA A 89 11.79 10.94 -7.14
N LEU A 90 10.84 10.26 -7.77
CA LEU A 90 11.06 9.01 -8.52
C LEU A 90 11.18 9.36 -10.02
N ASP A 91 12.33 9.95 -10.35
CA ASP A 91 12.63 10.48 -11.68
C ASP A 91 12.77 9.35 -12.70
N THR A 92 11.82 9.27 -13.65
CA THR A 92 11.80 8.23 -14.67
C THR A 92 12.92 8.36 -15.72
N ASP A 93 13.62 9.50 -15.76
CA ASP A 93 14.82 9.68 -16.60
C ASP A 93 16.07 9.05 -15.94
N LYS A 94 16.04 8.86 -14.62
CA LYS A 94 17.13 8.27 -13.83
C LYS A 94 16.86 6.82 -13.43
N TYR A 95 15.63 6.53 -12.99
CA TYR A 95 15.26 5.29 -12.32
C TYR A 95 14.27 4.45 -13.12
N PHE A 96 14.38 3.14 -12.93
CA PHE A 96 13.35 2.17 -13.30
C PHE A 96 12.52 1.83 -12.07
N ILE A 97 11.29 2.30 -12.03
CA ILE A 97 10.42 2.18 -10.86
C ILE A 97 9.47 1.00 -11.07
N ILE A 98 9.47 0.04 -10.15
CA ILE A 98 8.55 -1.09 -10.11
C ILE A 98 7.54 -0.81 -8.99
N CYS A 99 6.29 -0.57 -9.36
CA CYS A 99 5.19 -0.34 -8.41
C CYS A 99 4.38 -1.61 -8.28
N THR A 100 4.39 -2.24 -7.10
CA THR A 100 3.72 -3.52 -6.86
C THR A 100 2.41 -3.34 -6.13
N ASP A 101 1.46 -4.23 -6.42
CA ASP A 101 0.22 -4.38 -5.67
C ASP A 101 0.39 -5.40 -4.54
N ALA A 102 -0.10 -5.06 -3.35
CA ALA A 102 0.00 -5.94 -2.20
C ALA A 102 -1.02 -7.10 -2.28
N ILE A 103 -0.72 -8.22 -1.63
CA ILE A 103 -1.69 -9.31 -1.42
C ILE A 103 -2.96 -8.72 -0.78
N GLY A 104 -4.12 -9.07 -1.31
CA GLY A 104 -5.39 -8.62 -0.75
C GLY A 104 -5.83 -7.22 -1.17
N ASN A 105 -5.31 -6.65 -2.27
CA ASN A 105 -5.75 -5.34 -2.76
C ASN A 105 -6.71 -5.39 -3.97
N GLY A 106 -7.14 -6.58 -4.38
CA GLY A 106 -8.06 -6.76 -5.50
C GLY A 106 -7.40 -6.83 -6.89
N LEU A 107 -6.10 -6.51 -7.02
CA LEU A 107 -5.32 -6.60 -8.27
C LEU A 107 -4.30 -7.75 -8.23
N THR A 108 -3.49 -7.84 -7.21
CA THR A 108 -2.78 -9.07 -6.82
C THR A 108 -3.80 -10.09 -6.32
N THR A 109 -3.48 -11.39 -6.33
CA THR A 109 -4.39 -12.43 -5.82
C THR A 109 -4.89 -12.07 -4.41
N SER A 110 -6.21 -12.07 -4.26
CA SER A 110 -6.95 -11.47 -3.15
C SER A 110 -8.18 -12.29 -2.80
N PRO A 111 -8.78 -12.13 -1.61
CA PRO A 111 -10.07 -12.70 -1.29
C PRO A 111 -11.14 -12.45 -2.35
N SER A 112 -11.17 -11.24 -2.93
CA SER A 112 -12.18 -10.81 -3.92
C SER A 112 -12.01 -11.45 -5.30
N ASN A 113 -10.77 -11.81 -5.71
CA ASN A 113 -10.48 -12.29 -7.07
C ASN A 113 -9.95 -13.72 -7.15
N SER A 114 -9.70 -14.40 -6.03
CA SER A 114 -9.28 -15.79 -6.02
C SER A 114 -10.43 -16.71 -6.38
N THR A 115 -10.27 -17.51 -7.45
CA THR A 115 -11.24 -18.53 -7.83
C THR A 115 -11.11 -19.80 -7.01
N ALA A 116 -9.89 -20.13 -6.58
CA ALA A 116 -9.61 -21.35 -5.81
C ALA A 116 -9.99 -21.21 -4.33
N GLN A 117 -9.81 -20.01 -3.75
CA GLN A 117 -9.98 -19.74 -2.31
C GLN A 117 -10.67 -18.38 -2.12
N PRO A 118 -11.92 -18.19 -2.62
CA PRO A 118 -12.58 -16.89 -2.62
C PRO A 118 -13.05 -16.49 -1.22
N HIS A 119 -13.22 -15.18 -1.02
CA HIS A 119 -13.81 -14.53 0.14
C HIS A 119 -13.11 -14.94 1.46
N MET A 120 -13.87 -15.32 2.50
CA MET A 120 -13.31 -15.70 3.81
C MET A 120 -12.64 -17.09 3.83
N ARG A 121 -12.60 -17.79 2.70
CA ARG A 121 -11.81 -19.02 2.51
C ARG A 121 -10.36 -18.76 2.09
N PHE A 122 -10.03 -17.50 1.81
CA PHE A 122 -8.67 -17.09 1.47
C PHE A 122 -7.72 -17.33 2.66
N PRO A 123 -6.46 -17.79 2.45
CA PRO A 123 -5.50 -17.95 3.53
C PRO A 123 -5.12 -16.62 4.18
N LYS A 124 -4.94 -16.62 5.51
CA LYS A 124 -4.50 -15.41 6.23
C LYS A 124 -3.01 -15.20 6.05
N PHE A 125 -2.66 -14.07 5.48
CA PHE A 125 -1.28 -13.65 5.24
C PHE A 125 -0.83 -12.57 6.23
N VAL A 126 0.47 -12.29 6.24
CA VAL A 126 1.12 -11.22 7.02
C VAL A 126 1.94 -10.29 6.10
N ILE A 127 2.41 -9.16 6.63
CA ILE A 127 3.23 -8.20 5.86
C ILE A 127 4.48 -8.87 5.26
N ARG A 128 5.09 -9.82 5.94
CA ARG A 128 6.28 -10.53 5.44
C ARG A 128 5.97 -11.44 4.25
N ASP A 129 4.76 -11.98 4.16
CA ASP A 129 4.31 -12.71 2.97
C ASP A 129 4.19 -11.78 1.75
N MET A 130 3.73 -10.53 1.95
CA MET A 130 3.73 -9.52 0.89
C MET A 130 5.16 -9.26 0.40
N VAL A 131 6.11 -9.06 1.32
CA VAL A 131 7.54 -8.84 1.00
C VAL A 131 8.13 -10.06 0.28
N THR A 132 7.79 -11.27 0.70
CA THR A 132 8.22 -12.52 0.03
C THR A 132 7.68 -12.59 -1.40
N SER A 133 6.41 -12.22 -1.63
CA SER A 133 5.82 -12.20 -2.97
C SER A 133 6.51 -11.19 -3.89
N GLN A 134 6.84 -10.02 -3.38
CA GLN A 134 7.57 -8.97 -4.10
C GLN A 134 9.01 -9.42 -4.40
N LYS A 135 9.68 -10.12 -3.48
CA LYS A 135 11.01 -10.69 -3.73
C LYS A 135 11.00 -11.67 -4.89
N LYS A 136 9.97 -12.52 -5.00
CA LYS A 136 9.77 -13.41 -6.16
C LYS A 136 9.58 -12.64 -7.48
N LEU A 137 8.89 -11.50 -7.44
CA LEU A 137 8.79 -10.63 -8.62
C LEU A 137 10.16 -10.05 -9.00
N MET A 138 10.97 -9.57 -8.03
CA MET A 138 12.31 -9.07 -8.34
C MET A 138 13.20 -10.16 -8.98
N GLU A 139 13.14 -11.38 -8.46
CA GLU A 139 13.84 -12.55 -9.03
C GLU A 139 13.40 -12.84 -10.47
N HIS A 140 12.08 -12.79 -10.74
CA HIS A 140 11.54 -12.96 -12.10
C HIS A 140 12.05 -11.89 -13.07
N LEU A 141 12.12 -10.63 -12.63
CA LEU A 141 12.67 -9.52 -13.41
C LEU A 141 14.21 -9.57 -13.55
N GLY A 142 14.85 -10.51 -12.85
CA GLY A 142 16.31 -10.65 -12.78
C GLY A 142 16.98 -9.46 -12.13
N ILE A 143 16.30 -8.86 -11.12
CA ILE A 143 16.80 -7.74 -10.31
C ILE A 143 17.20 -8.31 -8.95
N ASP A 144 18.48 -8.25 -8.65
CA ASP A 144 19.10 -8.77 -7.42
C ASP A 144 19.43 -7.67 -6.40
N HIS A 145 19.35 -6.41 -6.82
CA HIS A 145 19.58 -5.25 -5.97
C HIS A 145 18.76 -4.04 -6.45
N VAL A 146 18.32 -3.19 -5.52
CA VAL A 146 17.60 -1.95 -5.84
C VAL A 146 18.22 -0.73 -5.13
N VAL A 147 18.13 0.43 -5.75
CA VAL A 147 18.55 1.71 -5.17
C VAL A 147 17.72 2.02 -3.91
N ALA A 148 16.42 1.76 -3.98
CA ALA A 148 15.53 2.03 -2.86
C ALA A 148 14.33 1.09 -2.83
N VAL A 149 13.81 0.83 -1.62
CA VAL A 149 12.43 0.38 -1.39
C VAL A 149 11.68 1.55 -0.75
N ILE A 150 10.52 1.90 -1.30
CA ILE A 150 9.73 3.05 -0.84
C ILE A 150 8.26 2.67 -0.69
N GLY A 151 7.63 3.12 0.39
CA GLY A 151 6.19 2.92 0.58
C GLY A 151 5.59 3.73 1.71
N PRO A 152 4.29 4.10 1.60
CA PRO A 152 3.55 4.81 2.63
C PRO A 152 2.71 3.85 3.49
N SER A 153 2.53 4.16 4.78
CA SER A 153 1.63 3.44 5.69
C SER A 153 1.95 1.94 5.78
N MET A 154 1.03 1.05 5.40
CA MET A 154 1.32 -0.39 5.24
C MET A 154 2.51 -0.63 4.28
N GLY A 155 2.69 0.22 3.27
CA GLY A 155 3.89 0.20 2.43
C GLY A 155 5.16 0.58 3.20
N GLY A 156 5.08 1.51 4.14
CA GLY A 156 6.18 1.83 5.06
C GLY A 156 6.55 0.66 5.98
N MET A 157 5.55 -0.12 6.43
CA MET A 157 5.77 -1.36 7.17
C MET A 157 6.48 -2.41 6.31
N GLN A 158 6.02 -2.59 5.06
CA GLN A 158 6.69 -3.46 4.07
C GLN A 158 8.12 -2.99 3.81
N THR A 159 8.35 -1.68 3.70
CA THR A 159 9.69 -1.08 3.50
C THR A 159 10.64 -1.44 4.63
N LEU A 160 10.24 -1.27 5.89
CA LEU A 160 11.05 -1.69 7.04
C LEU A 160 11.26 -3.23 7.06
N GLN A 161 10.23 -3.98 6.73
CA GLN A 161 10.31 -5.44 6.65
C GLN A 161 11.28 -5.90 5.55
N TRP A 162 11.35 -5.22 4.41
CA TRP A 162 12.36 -5.46 3.37
C TRP A 162 13.77 -5.30 3.92
N GLY A 163 14.04 -4.20 4.65
CA GLY A 163 15.33 -3.94 5.25
C GLY A 163 15.77 -4.99 6.27
N VAL A 164 14.81 -5.60 6.99
CA VAL A 164 15.10 -6.66 7.97
C VAL A 164 15.22 -8.03 7.29
N SER A 165 14.34 -8.36 6.34
CA SER A 165 14.33 -9.68 5.69
C SER A 165 15.46 -9.85 4.68
N TYR A 166 15.84 -8.78 3.99
CA TYR A 166 16.83 -8.80 2.90
C TYR A 166 17.82 -7.63 3.01
N PRO A 167 18.64 -7.57 4.09
CA PRO A 167 19.42 -6.38 4.43
C PRO A 167 20.49 -5.98 3.39
N ASP A 168 20.84 -6.88 2.47
CA ASP A 168 21.82 -6.64 1.41
C ASP A 168 21.19 -6.37 0.03
N PHE A 169 19.83 -6.31 -0.05
CA PHE A 169 19.12 -6.20 -1.32
C PHE A 169 18.93 -4.75 -1.80
N MET A 170 19.15 -3.75 -0.94
CA MET A 170 18.90 -2.35 -1.28
C MET A 170 19.96 -1.41 -0.67
N ASP A 171 20.20 -0.29 -1.36
CA ASP A 171 21.05 0.79 -0.84
C ASP A 171 20.30 1.63 0.20
N SER A 172 18.98 1.80 0.00
CA SER A 172 18.19 2.69 0.86
C SER A 172 16.75 2.25 1.06
N LEU A 173 16.13 2.81 2.11
CA LEU A 173 14.72 2.66 2.46
C LEU A 173 14.09 4.04 2.63
N VAL A 174 12.89 4.24 2.07
CA VAL A 174 12.07 5.43 2.30
C VAL A 174 10.74 4.96 2.90
N ALA A 175 10.66 4.98 4.21
CA ALA A 175 9.50 4.52 4.96
C ALA A 175 8.64 5.74 5.39
N ILE A 176 7.47 5.89 4.75
CA ILE A 176 6.58 7.03 4.97
C ILE A 176 5.47 6.61 5.93
N VAL A 177 5.35 7.28 7.08
CA VAL A 177 4.43 6.97 8.20
C VAL A 177 4.40 5.47 8.56
N PRO A 178 5.57 4.83 8.72
CA PRO A 178 5.65 3.39 8.95
C PRO A 178 5.31 3.01 10.39
N LEU A 179 5.12 1.71 10.61
CA LEU A 179 5.25 1.07 11.92
C LEU A 179 6.29 -0.05 11.84
N ALA A 180 7.16 -0.17 12.82
CA ALA A 180 8.02 -1.35 12.97
C ALA A 180 7.28 -2.50 13.64
N ARG A 181 6.32 -2.15 14.50
CA ARG A 181 5.37 -3.03 15.17
C ARG A 181 4.04 -2.29 15.32
N THR A 182 2.92 -2.96 15.09
CA THR A 182 1.60 -2.33 15.23
C THR A 182 1.23 -2.18 16.69
N PRO A 183 0.99 -0.95 17.18
CA PRO A 183 0.61 -0.70 18.57
C PRO A 183 -0.87 -1.01 18.80
N ALA A 184 -1.25 -1.24 20.07
CA ALA A 184 -2.63 -1.56 20.46
C ALA A 184 -3.65 -0.49 20.01
N TRP A 185 -3.25 0.78 19.96
CA TRP A 185 -4.10 1.85 19.44
C TRP A 185 -4.52 1.60 17.99
N THR A 186 -3.56 1.36 17.10
CA THR A 186 -3.81 1.09 15.68
C THR A 186 -4.64 -0.18 15.51
N VAL A 187 -4.33 -1.26 16.27
CA VAL A 187 -5.14 -2.48 16.29
C VAL A 187 -6.60 -2.17 16.66
N THR A 188 -6.84 -1.29 17.65
CA THR A 188 -8.19 -0.90 18.06
C THR A 188 -8.93 -0.16 16.95
N VAL A 189 -8.26 0.77 16.25
CA VAL A 189 -8.85 1.49 15.11
C VAL A 189 -9.23 0.51 14.01
N LEU A 190 -8.32 -0.39 13.63
CA LEU A 190 -8.58 -1.38 12.57
C LEU A 190 -9.67 -2.38 12.96
N GLU A 191 -9.70 -2.83 14.21
CA GLU A 191 -10.77 -3.70 14.71
C GLU A 191 -12.13 -3.01 14.67
N ALA A 192 -12.22 -1.71 15.02
CA ALA A 192 -13.46 -0.96 14.92
C ALA A 192 -13.96 -0.89 13.46
N THR A 193 -13.05 -0.70 12.49
CA THR A 193 -13.40 -0.68 11.07
C THR A 193 -13.86 -2.04 10.56
N ARG A 194 -13.21 -3.14 10.99
CA ARG A 194 -13.68 -4.50 10.66
C ARG A 194 -15.06 -4.78 11.23
N LYS A 195 -15.29 -4.44 12.50
CA LYS A 195 -16.60 -4.59 13.15
C LYS A 195 -17.68 -3.80 12.44
N ALA A 196 -17.38 -2.58 11.97
CA ALA A 196 -18.33 -1.80 11.19
C ALA A 196 -18.83 -2.57 9.96
N ILE A 197 -17.92 -3.23 9.23
CA ILE A 197 -18.26 -4.04 8.05
C ILE A 197 -19.00 -5.33 8.48
N MET A 198 -18.44 -6.08 9.45
CA MET A 198 -18.95 -7.40 9.84
C MET A 198 -20.31 -7.36 10.52
N LEU A 199 -20.69 -6.22 11.12
CA LEU A 199 -22.01 -6.02 11.72
C LEU A 199 -23.07 -5.63 10.70
N ASP A 200 -22.70 -5.26 9.48
CA ASP A 200 -23.67 -5.03 8.40
C ASP A 200 -24.28 -6.38 7.97
N PRO A 201 -25.61 -6.57 8.08
CA PRO A 201 -26.24 -7.83 7.67
C PRO A 201 -25.95 -8.21 6.21
N ALA A 202 -25.71 -7.23 5.33
CA ALA A 202 -25.40 -7.50 3.92
C ALA A 202 -24.03 -8.15 3.71
N TRP A 203 -23.13 -8.16 4.70
CA TRP A 203 -21.82 -8.79 4.59
C TRP A 203 -21.87 -10.33 4.52
N HIS A 204 -22.89 -10.96 5.15
CA HIS A 204 -23.14 -12.41 5.09
C HIS A 204 -21.89 -13.27 5.34
N ASP A 205 -21.16 -13.01 6.42
CA ASP A 205 -19.90 -13.71 6.78
C ASP A 205 -18.86 -13.72 5.64
N GLY A 206 -18.91 -12.69 4.78
CA GLY A 206 -18.04 -12.49 3.63
C GLY A 206 -18.55 -13.03 2.30
N ASP A 207 -19.65 -13.78 2.27
CA ASP A 207 -20.26 -14.30 1.05
C ASP A 207 -21.38 -13.37 0.52
N TYR A 208 -21.13 -12.06 0.51
CA TYR A 208 -22.09 -11.06 0.03
C TYR A 208 -22.17 -11.00 -1.51
N THR A 209 -23.36 -10.73 -2.00
CA THR A 209 -23.65 -10.52 -3.44
C THR A 209 -23.81 -9.04 -3.79
N SER A 210 -24.06 -8.22 -2.77
CA SER A 210 -24.10 -6.75 -2.87
C SER A 210 -23.24 -6.18 -1.74
N PRO A 211 -22.50 -5.09 -1.97
CA PRO A 211 -21.61 -4.53 -0.95
C PRO A 211 -22.33 -4.24 0.37
N PRO A 212 -21.70 -4.48 1.53
CA PRO A 212 -22.24 -4.10 2.84
C PRO A 212 -22.10 -2.58 3.04
N GLU A 213 -22.99 -1.82 2.38
CA GLU A 213 -22.86 -0.38 2.21
C GLU A 213 -22.83 0.40 3.53
N GLN A 214 -23.65 0.02 4.51
CA GLN A 214 -23.70 0.71 5.80
C GLN A 214 -22.38 0.51 6.55
N GLY A 215 -21.88 -0.71 6.56
CA GLY A 215 -20.59 -1.05 7.14
C GLY A 215 -19.41 -0.33 6.47
N ILE A 216 -19.40 -0.24 5.13
CA ILE A 216 -18.39 0.48 4.36
C ILE A 216 -18.43 1.99 4.63
N ARG A 217 -19.62 2.59 4.78
CA ARG A 217 -19.77 4.01 5.14
C ARG A 217 -19.17 4.28 6.53
N LEU A 218 -19.52 3.47 7.52
CA LEU A 218 -18.99 3.60 8.87
C LEU A 218 -17.48 3.33 8.93
N TRP A 219 -17.00 2.31 8.20
CA TRP A 219 -15.58 2.05 8.02
C TRP A 219 -14.83 3.30 7.52
N ARG A 220 -15.34 3.95 6.47
CA ARG A 220 -14.75 5.15 5.90
C ARG A 220 -14.70 6.30 6.91
N ASP A 221 -15.79 6.52 7.65
CA ASP A 221 -15.87 7.60 8.62
C ASP A 221 -14.84 7.41 9.73
N ILE A 222 -14.67 6.19 10.22
CA ILE A 222 -13.66 5.85 11.22
C ILE A 222 -12.25 6.01 10.64
N LEU A 223 -11.96 5.38 9.49
CA LEU A 223 -10.60 5.37 8.96
C LEU A 223 -10.19 6.71 8.37
N ASN A 224 -10.97 7.24 7.42
CA ASN A 224 -10.54 8.39 6.63
C ASN A 224 -10.74 9.73 7.33
N PHE A 225 -11.72 9.81 8.24
CA PHE A 225 -12.05 11.09 8.89
C PHE A 225 -11.61 11.15 10.35
N LEU A 226 -11.71 10.07 11.11
CA LEU A 226 -11.30 10.09 12.51
C LEU A 226 -9.84 9.66 12.70
N ALA A 227 -9.32 8.71 11.93
CA ALA A 227 -7.97 8.19 12.14
C ALA A 227 -6.93 8.76 11.16
N ALA A 228 -7.27 8.95 9.88
CA ALA A 228 -6.29 9.40 8.89
C ALA A 228 -6.12 10.93 8.81
N ARG A 229 -7.01 11.70 9.41
CA ARG A 229 -6.94 13.19 9.45
C ARG A 229 -6.81 13.68 10.88
N SER A 230 -6.14 14.81 11.05
CA SER A 230 -6.14 15.47 12.36
C SER A 230 -7.45 16.26 12.60
N PRO A 231 -7.84 16.48 13.87
CA PRO A 231 -8.98 17.33 14.21
C PRO A 231 -8.83 18.77 13.68
N GLU A 232 -7.60 19.27 13.60
CA GLU A 232 -7.30 20.62 13.10
C GLU A 232 -7.64 20.76 11.62
N VAL A 233 -7.30 19.77 10.79
CA VAL A 233 -7.68 19.78 9.37
C VAL A 233 -9.20 19.80 9.22
N SER A 234 -9.91 19.02 10.03
CA SER A 234 -11.38 19.01 10.00
C SER A 234 -11.96 20.38 10.39
N ARG A 235 -11.43 21.03 11.44
CA ARG A 235 -11.84 22.36 11.85
C ARG A 235 -11.60 23.40 10.73
N ASP A 236 -10.43 23.35 10.10
CA ASP A 236 -10.03 24.37 9.11
C ASP A 236 -10.79 24.16 7.78
N GLN A 237 -11.10 22.91 7.42
CA GLN A 237 -11.87 22.57 6.24
C GLN A 237 -13.38 22.83 6.40
N PHE A 238 -13.91 22.70 7.63
CA PHE A 238 -15.33 22.87 7.94
C PHE A 238 -15.54 23.90 9.06
N PRO A 239 -15.36 25.22 8.76
CA PRO A 239 -15.59 26.29 9.76
C PRO A 239 -17.01 26.28 10.32
N ASN A 240 -18.02 25.97 9.49
CA ASN A 240 -19.33 25.58 9.97
C ASN A 240 -19.34 24.04 10.15
N GLN A 241 -19.39 23.59 11.40
CA GLN A 241 -19.21 22.20 11.78
C GLN A 241 -20.23 21.23 11.12
N LEU A 242 -21.41 21.70 10.73
CA LEU A 242 -22.42 20.85 10.10
C LEU A 242 -22.18 20.62 8.61
N ASP A 243 -21.29 21.38 7.97
CA ASP A 243 -20.97 21.21 6.54
C ASP A 243 -20.22 19.90 6.27
N ILE A 244 -19.70 19.25 7.31
CA ILE A 244 -19.11 17.90 7.19
C ILE A 244 -20.14 16.85 6.81
N LEU A 245 -21.40 16.96 7.25
CA LEU A 245 -22.42 15.93 7.01
C LEU A 245 -22.71 15.72 5.51
N PRO A 246 -23.03 16.76 4.71
CA PRO A 246 -23.21 16.61 3.27
C PRO A 246 -21.89 16.22 2.58
N TYR A 247 -20.74 16.64 3.09
CA TYR A 247 -19.44 16.21 2.55
C TYR A 247 -19.22 14.70 2.71
N LEU A 248 -19.47 14.15 3.90
CA LEU A 248 -19.40 12.69 4.14
C LEU A 248 -20.32 11.95 3.17
N GLN A 249 -21.56 12.41 3.02
CA GLN A 249 -22.53 11.80 2.11
C GLN A 249 -22.07 11.84 0.64
N ALA A 250 -21.48 12.94 0.19
CA ALA A 250 -21.03 13.09 -1.20
C ALA A 250 -19.87 12.13 -1.56
N GLN A 251 -19.04 11.71 -0.59
CA GLN A 251 -17.91 10.81 -0.81
C GLN A 251 -18.33 9.31 -0.94
N GLU A 252 -19.59 8.99 -0.70
CA GLU A 252 -20.04 7.59 -0.56
C GLU A 252 -20.10 6.82 -1.88
N THR A 253 -20.60 7.42 -2.93
CA THR A 253 -21.01 6.68 -4.16
C THR A 253 -19.83 6.07 -4.92
N GLY A 254 -18.68 6.77 -4.98
CA GLY A 254 -17.48 6.28 -5.67
C GLY A 254 -16.78 5.16 -4.91
N LEU A 255 -16.72 5.27 -3.58
CA LEU A 255 -16.05 4.32 -2.72
C LEU A 255 -16.72 2.94 -2.74
N ILE A 256 -18.03 2.88 -2.58
CA ILE A 256 -18.80 1.62 -2.49
C ILE A 256 -18.59 0.73 -3.71
N LYS A 257 -18.39 1.33 -4.89
CA LYS A 257 -18.17 0.59 -6.15
C LYS A 257 -16.76 0.01 -6.29
N ALA A 258 -15.78 0.62 -5.65
CA ALA A 258 -14.36 0.28 -5.82
C ALA A 258 -13.77 -0.51 -4.65
N PHE A 259 -14.52 -0.65 -3.55
CA PHE A 259 -14.03 -1.23 -2.29
C PHE A 259 -14.55 -2.66 -2.12
N ASP A 260 -13.66 -3.60 -1.86
CA ASP A 260 -14.01 -4.94 -1.41
C ASP A 260 -13.81 -5.07 0.11
N ALA A 261 -14.86 -5.51 0.78
CA ALA A 261 -14.89 -5.61 2.23
C ALA A 261 -13.96 -6.70 2.76
N ASN A 262 -13.88 -7.84 2.07
CA ASN A 262 -13.03 -8.96 2.49
C ASN A 262 -11.56 -8.64 2.28
N ASP A 263 -11.21 -7.97 1.17
CA ASP A 263 -9.85 -7.51 0.91
C ASP A 263 -9.35 -6.60 2.04
N TRP A 264 -10.17 -5.64 2.46
CA TRP A 264 -9.86 -4.78 3.60
C TRP A 264 -9.65 -5.58 4.88
N ILE A 265 -10.56 -6.49 5.21
CA ILE A 265 -10.51 -7.30 6.42
C ILE A 265 -9.19 -8.07 6.47
N TYR A 266 -8.80 -8.72 5.37
CA TYR A 266 -7.56 -9.51 5.30
C TYR A 266 -6.30 -8.65 5.41
N GLN A 267 -6.23 -7.52 4.70
CA GLN A 267 -5.09 -6.60 4.81
C GLN A 267 -5.01 -5.99 6.22
N SER A 268 -6.13 -5.67 6.85
CA SER A 268 -6.14 -5.14 8.21
C SER A 268 -5.71 -6.17 9.25
N TRP A 269 -5.99 -7.46 9.06
CA TRP A 269 -5.44 -8.53 9.90
C TRP A 269 -3.93 -8.69 9.72
N ALA A 270 -3.41 -8.53 8.49
CA ALA A 270 -1.96 -8.53 8.24
C ALA A 270 -1.28 -7.33 8.92
N TYR A 271 -1.95 -6.18 8.90
CA TYR A 271 -1.50 -4.96 9.59
C TYR A 271 -1.39 -5.16 11.11
N ASP A 272 -2.43 -5.73 11.74
CA ASP A 272 -2.46 -6.00 13.19
C ASP A 272 -1.29 -6.87 13.64
N LYS A 273 -0.94 -7.87 12.84
CA LYS A 273 0.11 -8.85 13.16
C LYS A 273 1.53 -8.38 12.87
N HIS A 274 1.68 -7.18 12.31
CA HIS A 274 3.00 -6.71 11.93
C HIS A 274 3.89 -6.42 13.13
N ASP A 275 5.06 -7.06 13.12
CA ASP A 275 6.20 -6.80 13.98
C ASP A 275 7.46 -7.31 13.27
N VAL A 276 8.38 -6.41 12.91
CA VAL A 276 9.64 -6.80 12.28
C VAL A 276 10.49 -7.72 13.18
N GLY A 277 10.25 -7.68 14.49
CA GLY A 277 10.92 -8.55 15.47
C GLY A 277 10.55 -10.02 15.34
N THR A 278 9.40 -10.34 14.71
CA THR A 278 9.01 -11.74 14.44
C THR A 278 9.71 -12.34 13.23
N THR A 279 10.54 -11.58 12.51
CA THR A 279 11.36 -12.10 11.41
C THR A 279 12.25 -13.25 11.89
N PRO A 280 12.37 -14.38 11.15
CA PRO A 280 13.22 -15.49 11.52
C PRO A 280 14.63 -15.03 11.92
N GLY A 281 15.13 -15.52 13.07
CA GLY A 281 16.40 -15.14 13.64
C GLY A 281 16.39 -13.88 14.55
N MET A 282 15.28 -13.14 14.57
CA MET A 282 15.14 -11.96 15.48
C MET A 282 14.52 -12.33 16.83
N ASN A 283 13.81 -13.46 16.94
CA ASN A 283 13.26 -14.03 18.19
C ASN A 283 12.24 -13.12 18.91
N GLY A 284 11.42 -12.37 18.17
CA GLY A 284 10.45 -11.44 18.73
C GLY A 284 11.04 -10.09 19.18
N ASP A 285 12.34 -9.86 18.94
CA ASP A 285 13.03 -8.63 19.34
C ASP A 285 13.00 -7.60 18.20
N THR A 286 12.05 -6.66 18.27
CA THR A 286 11.88 -5.55 17.31
C THR A 286 13.13 -4.66 17.26
N ILE A 287 13.81 -4.42 18.38
CA ILE A 287 15.02 -3.58 18.44
C ILE A 287 16.17 -4.27 17.70
N LYS A 288 16.36 -5.57 17.93
CA LYS A 288 17.35 -6.37 17.21
C LYS A 288 17.09 -6.35 15.70
N ALA A 289 15.84 -6.48 15.29
CA ALA A 289 15.45 -6.44 13.89
C ALA A 289 15.78 -5.08 13.25
N LEU A 290 15.44 -3.97 13.89
CA LEU A 290 15.74 -2.63 13.40
C LEU A 290 17.25 -2.38 13.29
N ARG A 291 18.05 -2.87 14.25
CA ARG A 291 19.52 -2.80 14.22
C ARG A 291 20.16 -3.62 13.10
N ALA A 292 19.44 -4.60 12.56
CA ALA A 292 19.91 -5.43 11.44
C ALA A 292 19.78 -4.74 10.08
N ILE A 293 18.99 -3.66 9.97
CA ILE A 293 18.87 -2.87 8.75
C ILE A 293 20.21 -2.24 8.41
N LYS A 294 20.72 -2.53 7.21
CA LYS A 294 21.99 -2.01 6.68
C LYS A 294 21.78 -0.79 5.78
N ALA A 295 20.66 -0.76 5.10
CA ALA A 295 20.31 0.27 4.15
C ALA A 295 20.20 1.66 4.82
N LYS A 296 20.64 2.70 4.12
CA LYS A 296 20.38 4.07 4.54
C LYS A 296 18.87 4.32 4.58
N THR A 297 18.35 4.82 5.67
CA THR A 297 16.90 4.87 5.87
C THR A 297 16.41 6.30 6.06
N LEU A 298 15.39 6.70 5.29
CA LEU A 298 14.58 7.88 5.52
C LEU A 298 13.26 7.44 6.16
N VAL A 299 13.02 7.86 7.39
CA VAL A 299 11.72 7.70 8.07
C VAL A 299 10.99 9.04 8.03
N MET A 300 9.80 9.05 7.45
CA MET A 300 8.97 10.24 7.37
C MET A 300 7.74 10.07 8.25
N THR A 301 7.48 11.01 9.15
CA THR A 301 6.36 10.94 10.11
C THR A 301 5.27 11.95 9.77
N GLY A 302 4.02 11.61 10.03
CA GLY A 302 2.88 12.53 9.88
C GLY A 302 2.59 13.26 11.19
N THR A 303 2.54 14.60 11.17
CA THR A 303 2.16 15.38 12.35
C THR A 303 0.73 15.04 12.76
N LYS A 304 0.54 14.69 14.03
CA LYS A 304 -0.77 14.30 14.60
C LYS A 304 -1.45 13.14 13.84
N ASP A 305 -0.66 12.20 13.37
CA ASP A 305 -1.17 10.96 12.81
C ASP A 305 -1.90 10.17 13.92
N LEU A 306 -3.19 9.94 13.73
CA LEU A 306 -4.04 9.20 14.67
C LEU A 306 -4.23 7.74 14.26
N LEU A 307 -3.73 7.34 13.08
CA LEU A 307 -3.72 5.92 12.67
C LEU A 307 -2.39 5.27 13.06
N ASN A 308 -1.26 5.85 12.64
CA ASN A 308 0.09 5.44 13.03
C ASN A 308 0.71 6.58 13.84
N PRO A 309 0.51 6.60 15.18
CA PRO A 309 0.96 7.72 16.00
C PRO A 309 2.41 8.10 15.75
N GLU A 310 2.68 9.39 15.57
CA GLU A 310 3.97 9.88 15.06
C GLU A 310 5.19 9.50 15.91
N TRP A 311 4.99 9.24 17.22
CA TRP A 311 6.07 8.79 18.12
C TRP A 311 6.51 7.34 17.84
N GLU A 312 5.64 6.49 17.29
CA GLU A 312 5.97 5.08 16.99
C GLU A 312 7.12 4.97 15.96
N PRO A 313 7.05 5.61 14.77
CA PRO A 313 8.17 5.60 13.84
C PRO A 313 9.38 6.40 14.34
N GLN A 314 9.18 7.47 15.14
CA GLN A 314 10.28 8.24 15.74
C GLN A 314 11.08 7.37 16.72
N ASP A 315 10.40 6.63 17.59
CA ASP A 315 11.05 5.75 18.55
C ASP A 315 11.73 4.56 17.87
N ALA A 316 11.08 3.95 16.86
CA ALA A 316 11.66 2.87 16.08
C ALA A 316 12.94 3.31 15.36
N ALA A 317 12.96 4.50 14.79
CA ALA A 317 14.11 5.05 14.06
C ALA A 317 15.38 5.13 14.91
N ARG A 318 15.27 5.31 16.23
CA ARG A 318 16.45 5.37 17.15
C ARG A 318 17.29 4.09 17.12
N PHE A 319 16.77 3.00 16.65
CA PHE A 319 17.44 1.70 16.58
C PHE A 319 17.97 1.36 15.20
N ILE A 320 17.70 2.18 14.17
CA ILE A 320 18.25 2.04 12.82
C ILE A 320 19.58 2.78 12.75
N ARG A 321 20.64 2.13 12.22
CA ARG A 321 22.02 2.65 12.30
C ARG A 321 22.27 3.90 11.48
N ASP A 322 21.82 3.93 10.22
CA ASP A 322 21.96 5.07 9.31
C ASP A 322 20.55 5.58 8.95
N VAL A 323 20.03 6.47 9.78
CA VAL A 323 18.66 6.95 9.66
C VAL A 323 18.60 8.47 9.67
N ARG A 324 17.73 9.00 8.81
CA ARG A 324 17.25 10.38 8.84
C ARG A 324 15.74 10.36 9.14
N VAL A 325 15.31 11.12 10.13
CA VAL A 325 13.89 11.27 10.47
C VAL A 325 13.43 12.66 10.02
N VAL A 326 12.29 12.71 9.33
CA VAL A 326 11.70 13.95 8.83
C VAL A 326 10.21 13.93 9.09
N THR A 327 9.66 15.01 9.63
CA THR A 327 8.20 15.19 9.77
C THR A 327 7.66 15.81 8.49
N ILE A 328 6.62 15.21 7.90
CA ILE A 328 6.00 15.69 6.65
C ILE A 328 5.33 17.03 6.93
N SER A 329 5.65 18.03 6.10
CA SER A 329 5.06 19.37 6.14
C SER A 329 4.83 19.89 7.56
N PRO A 330 5.88 20.14 8.36
CA PRO A 330 5.75 20.42 9.79
C PRO A 330 4.90 21.65 10.13
N GLY A 331 4.57 22.49 9.15
CA GLY A 331 3.64 23.62 9.29
C GLY A 331 2.17 23.27 9.03
N THR A 332 1.88 22.04 8.59
CA THR A 332 0.53 21.51 8.36
C THR A 332 0.27 20.36 9.32
N VAL A 333 -0.96 20.20 9.78
CA VAL A 333 -1.35 19.15 10.71
C VAL A 333 -2.25 18.13 10.02
N THR A 334 -1.76 17.58 8.91
CA THR A 334 -2.57 16.76 7.99
C THR A 334 -2.87 15.36 8.54
N GLY A 335 -2.09 14.86 9.50
CA GLY A 335 -2.23 13.50 10.03
C GLY A 335 -1.68 12.44 9.07
N HIS A 336 -2.22 11.23 9.13
CA HIS A 336 -1.82 10.09 8.29
C HIS A 336 -1.97 10.35 6.79
N ALA A 337 -2.97 11.17 6.41
CA ALA A 337 -3.26 11.49 5.01
C ALA A 337 -2.12 12.23 4.30
N SER A 338 -1.20 12.88 5.04
CA SER A 338 0.00 13.55 4.49
C SER A 338 0.87 12.61 3.65
N ALA A 339 0.97 11.34 4.05
CA ALA A 339 1.73 10.31 3.34
C ALA A 339 1.20 10.01 1.92
N GLY A 340 -0.02 10.39 1.62
CA GLY A 340 -0.67 10.21 0.32
C GLY A 340 -0.72 11.48 -0.52
N GLY A 341 -0.01 12.56 -0.12
CA GLY A 341 -0.07 13.81 -0.83
C GLY A 341 -1.46 14.45 -0.79
N ALA A 342 -2.13 14.43 0.38
CA ALA A 342 -3.49 14.91 0.52
C ALA A 342 -3.66 16.40 0.17
N PHE A 343 -2.58 17.18 0.33
CA PHE A 343 -2.54 18.60 -0.03
C PHE A 343 -1.31 18.89 -0.90
N PRO A 344 -1.35 19.94 -1.75
CA PRO A 344 -0.21 20.31 -2.59
C PRO A 344 1.09 20.52 -1.81
N ALA A 345 1.02 21.10 -0.61
CA ALA A 345 2.20 21.28 0.26
C ALA A 345 2.84 19.97 0.70
N ASP A 346 2.05 18.92 0.91
CA ASP A 346 2.56 17.58 1.23
C ASP A 346 3.26 16.97 0.00
N VAL A 347 2.68 17.14 -1.20
CA VAL A 347 3.26 16.66 -2.46
C VAL A 347 4.62 17.31 -2.70
N ASP A 348 4.71 18.63 -2.58
CA ASP A 348 5.97 19.39 -2.79
C ASP A 348 7.02 18.99 -1.74
N PHE A 349 6.60 18.84 -0.49
CA PHE A 349 7.48 18.42 0.59
C PHE A 349 8.04 17.02 0.36
N LEU A 350 7.18 16.04 0.05
CA LEU A 350 7.59 14.66 -0.20
C LEU A 350 8.54 14.57 -1.40
N ASN A 351 8.22 15.25 -2.52
CA ASN A 351 9.10 15.27 -3.69
C ASN A 351 10.49 15.83 -3.33
N ARG A 352 10.58 16.96 -2.64
CA ARG A 352 11.85 17.58 -2.27
C ARG A 352 12.70 16.72 -1.35
N GLU A 353 12.10 16.20 -0.25
CA GLU A 353 12.83 15.45 0.76
C GLU A 353 13.30 14.08 0.23
N ILE A 354 12.45 13.40 -0.55
CA ILE A 354 12.78 12.08 -1.11
C ILE A 354 13.82 12.24 -2.22
N SER A 355 13.67 13.20 -3.15
CA SER A 355 14.68 13.47 -4.19
C SER A 355 16.04 13.77 -3.58
N GLY A 356 16.11 14.71 -2.63
CA GLY A 356 17.37 15.04 -1.96
C GLY A 356 18.00 13.88 -1.20
N PHE A 357 17.19 12.97 -0.65
CA PHE A 357 17.67 11.77 0.01
C PHE A 357 18.23 10.76 -1.00
N LEU A 358 17.54 10.50 -2.12
CA LEU A 358 18.00 9.58 -3.16
C LEU A 358 19.27 10.09 -3.86
N ASP A 359 19.40 11.39 -4.11
CA ASP A 359 20.63 11.98 -4.65
C ASP A 359 21.82 11.72 -3.73
N LEU A 360 21.67 11.87 -2.41
CA LEU A 360 22.74 11.54 -1.43
C LEU A 360 23.12 10.05 -1.40
N VAL A 361 22.20 9.16 -1.76
CA VAL A 361 22.49 7.71 -1.86
C VAL A 361 23.30 7.41 -3.11
N THR A 362 22.84 7.93 -4.25
CA THR A 362 23.46 7.67 -5.57
C THR A 362 24.81 8.33 -5.75
N ASP A 363 25.02 9.56 -5.25
CA ASP A 363 26.30 10.26 -5.31
C ASP A 363 27.42 9.55 -4.55
N ARG A 364 27.10 8.90 -3.42
CA ARG A 364 28.06 8.08 -2.68
C ARG A 364 28.42 6.80 -3.43
N GLY A 365 27.45 6.16 -4.09
CA GLY A 365 27.69 4.98 -4.91
C GLY A 365 28.63 5.25 -6.10
N GLN A 366 28.58 6.46 -6.67
CA GLN A 366 29.49 6.86 -7.75
C GLN A 366 30.91 7.16 -7.30
N LYS A 367 31.13 7.53 -6.02
CA LYS A 367 32.46 7.82 -5.47
C LYS A 367 33.20 6.59 -4.96
N LEU A 368 32.55 5.45 -4.85
CA LEU A 368 33.09 4.19 -4.37
C LEU A 368 33.39 3.17 -5.48
N ASN A 369 33.01 3.48 -6.73
CA ASN A 369 33.30 2.74 -7.98
C ASN A 369 34.26 3.53 -8.85
#